data_f9de5351798ed2185210ecc8f3296596
#
_entry.id   f9de5351798ed2185210ecc8f3296596
#
_cell.length_a   1.000
_cell.length_b   1.000
_cell.length_c   1.000
_cell.angle_alpha   90.00
_cell.angle_beta   90.00
_cell.angle_gamma   90.00
#
_symmetry.space_group_name_H-M   'P 1'
#
loop_
_entity.id
_entity.type
_entity.pdbx_description
1 polymer ?
#
loop_
_entity_poly.entity_id
_entity_poly.type
_entity_poly.pdbx_seq_one_letter_code
_entity_poly.pdbx_strand_id
1 'polypeptide(L)'
;AVGLAETFNAQHRLGQDLTGAIGGNFFAAPAPQVIYPNAPANGGNASIGVAVADADRLTASDYRLTADGGGNYTLTRLSDNATLFAATTLPQTVDGLTISLAAGAANAGDSFLIQPTRTAATNIAVALTDARSIAAAAPIRTSASNSNTGTGTIGAGSVNGPPPVNANLTQTVTL
;
A
#
# COMPACT_ATOMS: atom_id res chain seq x y z
N ALA A 1 9.00 -9.31 -3.81
CA ALA A 1 9.42 -7.91 -3.93
C ALA A 1 8.38 -6.96 -3.31
N VAL A 2 7.09 -7.01 -3.72
CA VAL A 2 6.05 -6.12 -3.17
C VAL A 2 5.95 -6.26 -1.66
N GLY A 3 5.73 -7.47 -1.13
CA GLY A 3 5.63 -7.71 0.31
C GLY A 3 6.86 -7.21 1.07
N LEU A 4 8.09 -7.47 0.56
CA LEU A 4 9.31 -6.94 1.17
C LEU A 4 9.31 -5.41 1.23
N ALA A 5 8.99 -4.74 0.11
CA ALA A 5 8.97 -3.28 0.04
C ALA A 5 7.93 -2.69 1.01
N GLU A 6 6.71 -3.21 1.02
CA GLU A 6 5.63 -2.70 1.86
C GLU A 6 5.89 -2.94 3.35
N THR A 7 6.32 -4.16 3.73
CA THR A 7 6.64 -4.48 5.14
C THR A 7 7.78 -3.62 5.65
N PHE A 8 8.86 -3.46 4.85
CA PHE A 8 9.98 -2.63 5.25
C PHE A 8 9.59 -1.15 5.32
N ASN A 9 8.84 -0.65 4.35
CA ASN A 9 8.34 0.72 4.34
C ASN A 9 7.42 1.00 5.55
N ALA A 10 6.55 0.05 5.89
CA ALA A 10 5.69 0.18 7.06
C ALA A 10 6.52 0.35 8.35
N GLN A 11 7.55 -0.46 8.53
CA GLN A 11 8.45 -0.35 9.69
C GLN A 11 9.26 0.95 9.65
N HIS A 12 9.80 1.33 8.49
CA HIS A 12 10.63 2.52 8.33
C HIS A 12 9.86 3.81 8.62
N ARG A 13 8.58 3.87 8.29
CA ARG A 13 7.69 5.00 8.61
C ARG A 13 7.38 5.15 10.12
N LEU A 14 7.66 4.15 10.93
CA LEU A 14 7.54 4.23 12.39
C LEU A 14 8.80 4.78 13.07
N GLY A 15 9.91 4.84 12.35
CA GLY A 15 11.20 5.27 12.86
C GLY A 15 11.45 6.78 12.71
N GLN A 16 12.55 7.23 13.31
CA GLN A 16 13.11 8.55 13.18
C GLN A 16 14.52 8.48 12.58
N ASP A 17 14.82 9.39 11.67
CA ASP A 17 16.12 9.47 11.01
C ASP A 17 17.15 10.30 11.81
N LEU A 18 18.38 10.44 11.26
CA LEU A 18 19.46 11.19 11.92
C LEU A 18 19.21 12.70 11.98
N THR A 19 18.26 13.24 11.21
CA THR A 19 17.88 14.66 11.23
C THR A 19 16.74 14.94 12.19
N GLY A 20 16.17 13.91 12.81
CA GLY A 20 15.01 14.00 13.68
C GLY A 20 13.67 13.92 12.94
N ALA A 21 13.68 13.72 11.63
CA ALA A 21 12.47 13.56 10.83
C ALA A 21 11.91 12.11 10.94
N ILE A 22 10.61 11.98 10.81
CA ILE A 22 9.94 10.67 10.73
C ILE A 22 10.23 10.07 9.35
N GLY A 23 10.50 8.76 9.33
CA GLY A 23 10.84 8.03 8.11
C GLY A 23 9.73 8.05 7.05
N GLY A 24 10.16 8.13 5.79
CA GLY A 24 9.32 7.93 4.62
C GLY A 24 9.39 6.50 4.10
N ASN A 25 9.14 6.29 2.81
CA ASN A 25 9.38 5.01 2.18
C ASN A 25 10.88 4.80 1.95
N PHE A 26 11.41 3.65 2.37
CA PHE A 26 12.77 3.22 2.05
C PHE A 26 12.87 2.68 0.63
N PHE A 27 11.87 1.87 0.23
CA PHE A 27 11.76 1.35 -1.13
C PHE A 27 10.66 2.09 -1.90
N ALA A 28 10.91 2.34 -3.18
CA ALA A 28 9.85 2.60 -4.14
C ALA A 28 9.13 1.28 -4.39
N ALA A 29 7.90 1.17 -3.86
CA ALA A 29 7.10 -0.04 -4.05
C ALA A 29 6.64 -0.12 -5.52
N PRO A 30 6.86 -1.27 -6.18
CA PRO A 30 6.42 -1.44 -7.56
C PRO A 30 4.89 -1.45 -7.64
N ALA A 31 4.35 -0.62 -8.52
CA ALA A 31 2.92 -0.55 -8.76
C ALA A 31 2.41 -1.75 -9.58
N PRO A 32 1.20 -2.26 -9.30
CA PRO A 32 0.53 -3.22 -10.16
C PRO A 32 0.39 -2.71 -11.59
N GLN A 33 0.57 -3.61 -12.57
CA GLN A 33 0.37 -3.27 -13.98
C GLN A 33 -1.05 -3.61 -14.44
N VAL A 34 -1.64 -2.72 -15.23
CA VAL A 34 -2.86 -2.97 -15.98
C VAL A 34 -2.53 -2.95 -17.46
N ILE A 35 -2.79 -4.05 -18.14
CA ILE A 35 -2.57 -4.19 -19.57
C ILE A 35 -3.95 -4.25 -20.25
N TYR A 36 -4.04 -3.60 -21.40
CA TYR A 36 -5.22 -3.61 -22.26
C TYR A 36 -5.00 -4.58 -23.42
N PRO A 37 -5.14 -5.92 -23.19
CA PRO A 37 -4.72 -6.92 -24.18
C PRO A 37 -5.51 -6.84 -25.48
N ASN A 38 -6.70 -6.26 -25.43
CA ASN A 38 -7.57 -6.07 -26.57
C ASN A 38 -7.72 -4.59 -26.95
N ALA A 39 -6.66 -3.78 -26.82
CA ALA A 39 -6.75 -2.35 -27.09
C ALA A 39 -7.44 -1.97 -28.42
N PRO A 40 -7.34 -2.74 -29.51
CA PRO A 40 -8.17 -2.49 -30.69
C PRO A 40 -9.61 -3.00 -30.56
N ALA A 41 -9.89 -3.95 -29.65
CA ALA A 41 -11.21 -4.55 -29.45
C ALA A 41 -11.97 -3.96 -28.25
N ASN A 42 -11.29 -3.27 -27.33
CA ASN A 42 -11.94 -2.48 -26.29
C ASN A 42 -12.55 -1.22 -26.95
N GLY A 43 -13.86 -1.10 -26.87
CA GLY A 43 -14.60 0.00 -27.49
C GLY A 43 -14.76 1.21 -26.58
N GLY A 44 -14.51 1.06 -25.29
CA GLY A 44 -14.57 2.13 -24.29
C GLY A 44 -13.22 2.82 -24.08
N ASN A 45 -13.25 3.86 -23.25
CA ASN A 45 -12.05 4.63 -22.87
C ASN A 45 -11.73 4.51 -21.37
N ALA A 46 -12.21 3.44 -20.71
CA ALA A 46 -11.98 3.23 -19.29
C ALA A 46 -10.50 3.09 -18.97
N SER A 47 -10.08 3.77 -17.92
CA SER A 47 -8.78 3.60 -17.27
C SER A 47 -8.98 2.91 -15.93
N ILE A 48 -8.38 1.75 -15.76
CA ILE A 48 -8.49 0.96 -14.53
C ILE A 48 -7.28 1.28 -13.64
N GLY A 49 -7.56 1.70 -12.42
CA GLY A 49 -6.57 1.87 -11.35
C GLY A 49 -6.48 0.61 -10.49
N VAL A 50 -5.26 0.20 -10.15
CA VAL A 50 -5.02 -0.91 -9.24
C VAL A 50 -3.97 -0.51 -8.22
N ALA A 51 -4.27 -0.70 -6.94
CA ALA A 51 -3.36 -0.42 -5.84
C ALA A 51 -3.26 -1.63 -4.91
N VAL A 52 -2.10 -1.79 -4.26
CA VAL A 52 -1.93 -2.76 -3.18
C VAL A 52 -2.55 -2.19 -1.91
N ALA A 53 -3.59 -2.85 -1.42
CA ALA A 53 -4.25 -2.49 -0.16
C ALA A 53 -3.69 -3.29 1.02
N ASP A 54 -3.31 -4.53 0.78
CA ASP A 54 -2.76 -5.43 1.80
C ASP A 54 -1.76 -6.39 1.13
N ALA A 55 -0.48 -6.16 1.39
CA ALA A 55 0.61 -6.93 0.78
C ALA A 55 0.66 -8.39 1.26
N ASP A 56 0.16 -8.68 2.47
CA ASP A 56 0.16 -10.01 3.05
C ASP A 56 -0.89 -10.92 2.40
N ARG A 57 -1.90 -10.32 1.77
CA ARG A 57 -2.98 -11.03 1.06
C ARG A 57 -2.74 -11.13 -0.44
N LEU A 58 -1.65 -10.56 -0.96
CA LEU A 58 -1.33 -10.64 -2.38
C LEU A 58 -1.05 -12.08 -2.81
N THR A 59 -1.63 -12.46 -3.93
CA THR A 59 -1.32 -13.71 -4.62
C THR A 59 -0.34 -13.45 -5.78
N ALA A 60 0.32 -14.49 -6.27
CA ALA A 60 1.15 -14.41 -7.47
C ALA A 60 0.33 -14.50 -8.77
N SER A 61 -0.99 -14.40 -8.67
CA SER A 61 -1.92 -14.58 -9.80
C SER A 61 -2.07 -13.31 -10.63
N ASP A 62 -2.34 -13.49 -11.90
CA ASP A 62 -2.88 -12.46 -12.78
C ASP A 62 -4.42 -12.53 -12.77
N TYR A 63 -5.07 -11.43 -13.13
CA TYR A 63 -6.52 -11.33 -13.12
C TYR A 63 -7.04 -10.75 -14.43
N ARG A 64 -8.26 -11.17 -14.82
CA ARG A 64 -9.01 -10.58 -15.91
C ARG A 64 -10.21 -9.84 -15.35
N LEU A 65 -10.29 -8.56 -15.63
CA LEU A 65 -11.46 -7.73 -15.34
C LEU A 65 -12.23 -7.54 -16.65
N THR A 66 -13.54 -7.84 -16.66
CA THR A 66 -14.41 -7.68 -17.84
C THR A 66 -15.57 -6.79 -17.48
N ALA A 67 -15.90 -5.84 -18.36
CA ALA A 67 -17.02 -4.92 -18.19
C ALA A 67 -18.30 -5.43 -18.88
N ASP A 68 -19.46 -5.10 -18.30
CA ASP A 68 -20.79 -5.38 -18.89
C ASP A 68 -21.34 -4.22 -19.71
N GLY A 69 -20.68 -3.06 -19.69
CA GLY A 69 -21.12 -1.83 -20.37
C GLY A 69 -22.17 -1.02 -19.58
N GLY A 70 -22.68 -1.57 -18.49
CA GLY A 70 -23.63 -0.89 -17.59
C GLY A 70 -22.97 -0.30 -16.33
N GLY A 71 -21.62 -0.29 -16.28
CA GLY A 71 -20.85 0.19 -15.14
C GLY A 71 -20.51 -0.90 -14.12
N ASN A 72 -20.86 -2.16 -14.40
CA ASN A 72 -20.47 -3.28 -13.56
C ASN A 72 -19.34 -4.09 -14.20
N TYR A 73 -18.61 -4.76 -13.35
CA TYR A 73 -17.42 -5.52 -13.72
C TYR A 73 -17.42 -6.91 -13.09
N THR A 74 -16.79 -7.84 -13.78
CA THR A 74 -16.54 -9.20 -13.29
C THR A 74 -15.04 -9.42 -13.24
N LEU A 75 -14.52 -9.89 -12.10
CA LEU A 75 -13.11 -10.21 -11.90
C LEU A 75 -12.92 -11.72 -11.83
N THR A 76 -12.04 -12.22 -12.66
CA THR A 76 -11.62 -13.63 -12.66
C THR A 76 -10.14 -13.74 -12.37
N ARG A 77 -9.76 -14.57 -11.39
CA ARG A 77 -8.37 -14.92 -11.13
C ARG A 77 -7.93 -16.00 -12.13
N LEU A 78 -6.80 -15.76 -12.83
CA LEU A 78 -6.42 -16.61 -13.97
C LEU A 78 -5.71 -17.91 -13.55
N SER A 79 -5.21 -18.03 -12.33
CA SER A 79 -4.52 -19.25 -11.86
C SER A 79 -5.45 -20.45 -11.68
N ASP A 80 -6.71 -20.20 -11.32
CA ASP A 80 -7.73 -21.22 -11.01
C ASP A 80 -9.09 -20.95 -11.67
N ASN A 81 -9.18 -19.91 -12.49
CA ASN A 81 -10.41 -19.41 -13.12
C ASN A 81 -11.54 -19.09 -12.13
N ALA A 82 -11.20 -18.78 -10.88
CA ALA A 82 -12.18 -18.39 -9.87
C ALA A 82 -12.74 -16.99 -10.16
N THR A 83 -14.07 -16.85 -10.17
CA THR A 83 -14.73 -15.56 -10.20
C THR A 83 -14.74 -14.99 -8.79
N LEU A 84 -14.03 -13.89 -8.56
CA LEU A 84 -13.88 -13.26 -7.25
C LEU A 84 -15.01 -12.29 -6.93
N PHE A 85 -15.49 -11.57 -7.94
CA PHE A 85 -16.76 -10.85 -7.93
C PHE A 85 -17.35 -10.80 -9.33
N ALA A 86 -18.68 -10.67 -9.42
CA ALA A 86 -19.41 -10.64 -10.68
C ALA A 86 -20.47 -9.54 -10.67
N ALA A 87 -20.63 -8.86 -11.80
CA ALA A 87 -21.61 -7.81 -12.04
C ALA A 87 -21.67 -6.77 -10.91
N THR A 88 -20.50 -6.28 -10.48
CA THR A 88 -20.33 -5.38 -9.34
C THR A 88 -19.65 -4.10 -9.77
N THR A 89 -20.08 -2.96 -9.21
CA THR A 89 -19.45 -1.65 -9.45
C THR A 89 -18.08 -1.56 -8.76
N LEU A 90 -17.19 -0.74 -9.32
CA LEU A 90 -15.90 -0.42 -8.69
C LEU A 90 -16.05 0.82 -7.78
N PRO A 91 -15.24 0.98 -6.72
CA PRO A 91 -14.06 0.15 -6.39
C PRO A 91 -14.41 -1.15 -5.64
N GLN A 92 -13.56 -2.17 -5.82
CA GLN A 92 -13.61 -3.44 -5.08
C GLN A 92 -12.23 -3.79 -4.53
N THR A 93 -12.22 -4.42 -3.35
CA THR A 93 -10.98 -4.91 -2.73
C THR A 93 -11.02 -6.43 -2.60
N VAL A 94 -10.03 -7.09 -3.19
CA VAL A 94 -9.93 -8.56 -3.24
C VAL A 94 -8.49 -9.00 -3.38
N ASP A 95 -8.10 -10.10 -2.75
CA ASP A 95 -6.74 -10.66 -2.76
C ASP A 95 -5.64 -9.61 -2.45
N GLY A 96 -5.94 -8.66 -1.57
CA GLY A 96 -5.01 -7.59 -1.20
C GLY A 96 -4.88 -6.45 -2.22
N LEU A 97 -5.71 -6.44 -3.27
CA LEU A 97 -5.75 -5.40 -4.30
C LEU A 97 -7.03 -4.56 -4.19
N THR A 98 -6.91 -3.25 -4.33
CA THR A 98 -8.05 -2.37 -4.61
C THR A 98 -8.07 -2.05 -6.10
N ILE A 99 -9.15 -2.40 -6.76
CA ILE A 99 -9.39 -2.16 -8.19
C ILE A 99 -10.43 -1.04 -8.29
N SER A 100 -10.15 -0.02 -9.06
CA SER A 100 -11.00 1.16 -9.23
C SER A 100 -11.11 1.57 -10.69
N LEU A 101 -12.17 2.28 -11.04
CA LEU A 101 -12.27 3.01 -12.29
C LEU A 101 -11.63 4.39 -12.07
N ALA A 102 -10.45 4.61 -12.64
CA ALA A 102 -9.71 5.87 -12.48
C ALA A 102 -10.28 6.97 -13.40
N ALA A 103 -10.73 6.60 -14.60
CA ALA A 103 -11.33 7.54 -15.56
C ALA A 103 -12.10 6.80 -16.64
N GLY A 104 -12.95 7.53 -17.37
CA GLY A 104 -13.66 7.05 -18.55
C GLY A 104 -14.80 6.08 -18.26
N ALA A 105 -15.21 5.34 -19.30
CA ALA A 105 -16.24 4.31 -19.24
C ALA A 105 -15.84 3.10 -20.09
N ALA A 106 -16.17 1.92 -19.64
CA ALA A 106 -15.98 0.68 -20.37
C ALA A 106 -17.26 0.30 -21.13
N ASN A 107 -17.11 -0.24 -22.32
CA ASN A 107 -18.19 -0.84 -23.06
C ASN A 107 -18.35 -2.32 -22.70
N ALA A 108 -19.49 -2.90 -23.08
CA ALA A 108 -19.73 -4.33 -22.88
C ALA A 108 -18.66 -5.17 -23.59
N GLY A 109 -18.05 -6.09 -22.85
CA GLY A 109 -16.99 -6.97 -23.35
C GLY A 109 -15.58 -6.40 -23.28
N ASP A 110 -15.40 -5.12 -22.90
CA ASP A 110 -14.07 -4.57 -22.64
C ASP A 110 -13.35 -5.40 -21.55
N SER A 111 -12.08 -5.68 -21.77
CA SER A 111 -11.30 -6.56 -20.93
C SER A 111 -9.95 -5.96 -20.56
N PHE A 112 -9.55 -6.15 -19.32
CA PHE A 112 -8.33 -5.60 -18.75
C PHE A 112 -7.57 -6.73 -18.03
N LEU A 113 -6.29 -6.91 -18.37
CA LEU A 113 -5.39 -7.85 -17.68
C LEU A 113 -4.67 -7.10 -16.55
N ILE A 114 -4.85 -7.56 -15.34
CA ILE A 114 -4.19 -7.01 -14.14
C ILE A 114 -3.08 -7.96 -13.73
N GLN A 115 -1.86 -7.44 -13.63
CA GLN A 115 -0.65 -8.17 -13.28
C GLN A 115 0.03 -7.53 -12.06
N PRO A 116 -0.39 -7.91 -10.83
CA PRO A 116 0.02 -7.19 -9.63
C PRO A 116 1.50 -7.33 -9.29
N THR A 117 2.09 -8.49 -9.59
CA THR A 117 3.43 -8.85 -9.08
C THR A 117 4.45 -9.14 -10.17
N ARG A 118 4.04 -9.20 -11.45
CA ARG A 118 4.87 -9.71 -12.54
C ARG A 118 6.18 -8.94 -12.74
N THR A 119 6.15 -7.63 -12.63
CA THR A 119 7.33 -6.76 -12.79
C THR A 119 7.91 -6.28 -11.45
N ALA A 120 7.36 -6.75 -10.34
CA ALA A 120 7.71 -6.23 -9.03
C ALA A 120 9.19 -6.44 -8.66
N ALA A 121 9.77 -7.59 -9.02
CA ALA A 121 11.16 -7.88 -8.72
C ALA A 121 12.15 -7.03 -9.55
N THR A 122 11.75 -6.64 -10.76
CA THR A 122 12.57 -5.80 -11.64
C THR A 122 12.48 -4.31 -11.26
N ASN A 123 11.33 -3.90 -10.71
CA ASN A 123 11.03 -2.49 -10.48
C ASN A 123 11.19 -2.05 -9.01
N ILE A 124 11.58 -2.96 -8.10
CA ILE A 124 11.91 -2.56 -6.74
C ILE A 124 13.20 -1.75 -6.74
N ALA A 125 13.18 -0.59 -6.12
CA ALA A 125 14.34 0.30 -6.03
C ALA A 125 14.39 0.97 -4.66
N VAL A 126 15.58 1.41 -4.23
CA VAL A 126 15.71 2.25 -3.03
C VAL A 126 15.22 3.66 -3.37
N ALA A 127 14.30 4.18 -2.56
CA ALA A 127 13.73 5.52 -2.73
C ALA A 127 14.57 6.61 -2.04
N LEU A 128 15.37 6.23 -1.04
CA LEU A 128 16.23 7.16 -0.29
C LEU A 128 17.47 7.53 -1.12
N THR A 129 17.76 8.81 -1.17
CA THR A 129 18.97 9.36 -1.80
C THR A 129 20.03 9.81 -0.78
N ASP A 130 19.65 9.98 0.48
CA ASP A 130 20.54 10.36 1.57
C ASP A 130 20.51 9.29 2.68
N ALA A 131 21.66 8.74 3.02
CA ALA A 131 21.79 7.73 4.08
C ALA A 131 21.34 8.25 5.46
N ARG A 132 21.38 9.57 5.70
CA ARG A 132 20.90 10.17 6.95
C ARG A 132 19.38 10.07 7.11
N SER A 133 18.65 9.85 6.02
CA SER A 133 17.20 9.66 6.01
C SER A 133 16.77 8.23 6.37
N ILE A 134 17.72 7.35 6.73
CA ILE A 134 17.39 6.02 7.24
C ILE A 134 16.82 6.15 8.64
N ALA A 135 15.52 5.85 8.79
CA ALA A 135 14.78 5.99 10.05
C ALA A 135 14.90 4.71 10.89
N ALA A 136 16.03 4.56 11.58
CA ALA A 136 16.33 3.39 12.40
C ALA A 136 16.16 3.64 13.92
N ALA A 137 15.94 4.90 14.33
CA ALA A 137 15.75 5.25 15.74
C ALA A 137 14.26 5.24 16.11
N ALA A 138 13.95 4.88 17.36
CA ALA A 138 12.61 5.07 17.91
C ALA A 138 12.36 6.58 18.15
N PRO A 139 11.24 7.15 17.68
CA PRO A 139 10.92 8.56 17.88
C PRO A 139 10.47 8.86 19.31
N ILE A 140 10.22 7.84 20.12
CA ILE A 140 9.83 7.97 21.52
C ILE A 140 11.04 7.62 22.40
N ARG A 141 11.40 8.56 23.27
CA ARG A 141 12.45 8.39 24.27
C ARG A 141 11.87 8.61 25.65
N THR A 142 12.05 7.63 26.52
CA THR A 142 11.64 7.69 27.93
C THR A 142 12.87 7.64 28.83
N SER A 143 12.85 8.43 29.90
CA SER A 143 13.88 8.41 30.93
C SER A 143 13.26 8.70 32.30
N ALA A 144 13.77 8.02 33.33
CA ALA A 144 13.42 8.40 34.69
C ALA A 144 14.20 9.66 35.11
N SER A 145 13.57 10.52 35.89
CA SER A 145 14.27 11.64 36.50
C SER A 145 15.32 11.13 37.53
N ASN A 146 16.51 11.75 37.55
CA ASN A 146 17.54 11.45 38.54
C ASN A 146 17.10 11.78 39.97
N SER A 147 16.09 12.58 40.15
CA SER A 147 15.49 12.90 41.46
C SER A 147 14.33 11.97 41.83
N ASN A 148 14.01 10.98 41.01
CA ASN A 148 12.98 10.00 41.33
C ASN A 148 13.43 9.08 42.48
N THR A 149 12.81 9.23 43.62
CA THR A 149 13.05 8.38 44.81
C THR A 149 12.07 7.20 44.93
N GLY A 150 11.09 7.14 44.02
CA GLY A 150 10.10 6.06 43.94
C GLY A 150 10.64 4.82 43.24
N THR A 151 9.92 3.71 43.36
CA THR A 151 10.22 2.42 42.71
C THR A 151 9.58 2.28 41.31
N GLY A 152 8.83 3.31 40.85
CA GLY A 152 8.20 3.29 39.54
C GLY A 152 9.21 3.28 38.39
N THR A 153 8.96 2.45 37.41
CA THR A 153 9.77 2.37 36.17
C THR A 153 8.91 2.73 34.97
N ILE A 154 9.53 3.40 33.99
CA ILE A 154 8.91 3.68 32.70
C ILE A 154 9.59 2.84 31.62
N GLY A 155 8.81 2.07 30.88
CA GLY A 155 9.32 1.29 29.75
C GLY A 155 9.48 2.14 28.50
N ALA A 156 10.20 1.62 27.51
CA ALA A 156 10.29 2.26 26.20
C ALA A 156 8.89 2.35 25.56
N GLY A 157 8.56 3.49 24.97
CA GLY A 157 7.32 3.66 24.21
C GLY A 157 7.39 2.92 22.87
N SER A 158 6.24 2.54 22.34
CA SER A 158 6.10 1.99 20.99
C SER A 158 5.26 2.92 20.11
N VAL A 159 5.59 2.96 18.82
CA VAL A 159 4.80 3.67 17.80
C VAL A 159 3.90 2.67 17.11
N ASN A 160 2.59 2.87 17.19
CA ASN A 160 1.58 1.92 16.71
C ASN A 160 1.04 2.25 15.31
N GLY A 161 1.48 3.35 14.70
CA GLY A 161 1.03 3.74 13.36
C GLY A 161 1.89 4.83 12.76
N PRO A 162 1.95 4.90 11.43
CA PRO A 162 2.67 5.96 10.72
C PRO A 162 1.93 7.30 10.84
N PRO A 163 2.59 8.42 10.48
CA PRO A 163 1.94 9.72 10.36
C PRO A 163 0.64 9.68 9.53
N PRO A 164 -0.32 10.57 9.79
CA PRO A 164 -0.13 11.83 10.53
C PRO A 164 -0.05 11.62 12.05
N VAL A 165 0.88 12.35 12.67
CA VAL A 165 1.04 12.35 14.11
C VAL A 165 -0.24 12.91 14.75
N ASN A 166 -0.71 12.28 15.82
CA ASN A 166 -1.82 12.82 16.59
C ASN A 166 -1.43 14.21 17.16
N ALA A 167 -2.17 15.24 16.76
CA ALA A 167 -1.89 16.62 17.20
C ALA A 167 -1.91 16.80 18.72
N ASN A 168 -2.61 15.90 19.45
CA ASN A 168 -2.64 15.93 20.90
C ASN A 168 -1.32 15.48 21.55
N LEU A 169 -0.42 14.82 20.82
CA LEU A 169 0.90 14.43 21.34
C LEU A 169 1.85 15.63 21.55
N THR A 170 1.54 16.78 20.95
CA THR A 170 2.33 18.00 21.08
C THR A 170 1.83 18.93 22.18
N GLN A 171 0.73 18.56 22.86
CA GLN A 171 0.18 19.37 23.97
C GLN A 171 0.95 19.11 25.25
N THR A 172 1.28 20.18 25.98
CA THR A 172 1.90 20.07 27.29
C THR A 172 0.91 19.47 28.29
N VAL A 173 1.28 18.34 28.89
CA VAL A 173 0.52 17.76 30.00
C VAL A 173 1.12 18.28 31.30
N THR A 174 0.33 19.01 32.07
CA THR A 174 0.70 19.43 33.44
C THR A 174 0.09 18.42 34.40
N LEU A 175 0.94 17.79 35.23
CA LEU A 175 0.56 16.87 36.30
C LEU A 175 0.42 17.65 37.60
#